data_4dc4bd22c89dbda412a8528331d52b34
#
_entry.id   4dc4bd22c89dbda412a8528331d52b34
#
_cell.length_a   1.000
_cell.length_b   1.000
_cell.length_c   1.000
_cell.angle_alpha   90.00
_cell.angle_beta   90.00
_cell.angle_gamma   90.00
#
_symmetry.space_group_name_H-M   'P 1'
#
loop_
_entity.id
_entity.type
_entity.pdbx_description
1 polymer ?
#
loop_
_entity_poly.entity_id
_entity_poly.type
_entity_poly.pdbx_seq_one_letter_code
_entity_poly.pdbx_strand_id
1 'polypeptide(L)'
;MNANLNAAAAGQLVLGADLKVNRLGFGAMRVTGRGIWGDPPDVATAVRVLQRAVRLGVTFIDTADSYGPEVSENLIARALYPYLPDIVIATKGGLVRPGPGDWNHDARPAHLRKACEASLTRLRRDRIDLYQLHAPDPKVPLEDSIGELVRLKSEGKIRHIGVSNVSVAELERCERLTPIVSVQNRFNLEDRDSDDVLAYCERKAIAFLPWAPLGSGRHASGSGSGALRALGRVADSHGITVGQAAIAWLLERSTVMLPIPGTGSVEHLEQNIAAASVRLSPQDMHALQ
;
A
#
# COMPACT_ATOMS: atom_id res chain seq x y z
N MET A 1 -17.74 0.85 22.47
CA MET A 1 -16.75 1.44 21.52
C MET A 1 -15.39 1.29 22.17
N ASN A 2 -14.50 0.46 21.60
CA ASN A 2 -13.15 0.23 22.15
C ASN A 2 -12.34 1.53 22.11
N ALA A 3 -12.03 2.08 23.27
CA ALA A 3 -11.35 3.37 23.46
C ALA A 3 -9.87 3.40 22.95
N ASN A 4 -9.35 2.32 22.37
CA ASN A 4 -7.93 2.16 22.00
C ASN A 4 -7.68 1.74 20.54
N LEU A 5 -8.67 1.86 19.65
CA LEU A 5 -8.48 1.47 18.27
C LEU A 5 -7.71 2.55 17.50
N ASN A 6 -6.40 2.33 17.27
CA ASN A 6 -5.54 3.31 16.63
C ASN A 6 -4.38 2.64 15.88
N ALA A 7 -4.18 3.01 14.61
CA ALA A 7 -3.09 2.51 13.77
C ALA A 7 -1.69 2.82 14.33
N ALA A 8 -1.55 3.88 15.16
CA ALA A 8 -0.29 4.22 15.81
C ALA A 8 0.23 3.11 16.77
N ALA A 9 -0.64 2.20 17.23
CA ALA A 9 -0.24 1.06 18.04
C ALA A 9 0.71 0.09 17.29
N ALA A 10 0.74 0.11 15.95
CA ALA A 10 1.69 -0.63 15.13
C ALA A 10 3.12 -0.06 15.18
N GLY A 11 3.33 1.09 15.82
CA GLY A 11 4.60 1.82 15.77
C GLY A 11 4.68 2.74 14.56
N GLN A 12 5.87 3.31 14.35
CA GLN A 12 6.10 4.31 13.31
C GLN A 12 7.25 3.89 12.39
N LEU A 13 7.19 4.37 11.15
CA LEU A 13 8.22 4.20 10.12
C LEU A 13 8.51 5.56 9.49
N VAL A 14 9.75 5.80 9.07
CA VAL A 14 10.15 6.97 8.31
C VAL A 14 10.55 6.54 6.91
N LEU A 15 9.80 6.98 5.90
CA LEU A 15 10.15 6.78 4.51
C LEU A 15 11.06 7.91 4.05
N GLY A 16 12.21 7.55 3.48
CA GLY A 16 13.25 8.54 3.21
C GLY A 16 13.74 9.18 4.50
N ALA A 17 13.98 10.48 4.50
CA ALA A 17 14.48 11.19 5.67
C ALA A 17 13.37 11.89 6.50
N ASP A 18 12.13 11.99 5.98
CA ASP A 18 11.19 13.00 6.46
C ASP A 18 9.70 12.66 6.35
N LEU A 19 9.31 11.52 5.76
CA LEU A 19 7.91 11.06 5.75
C LEU A 19 7.66 10.09 6.92
N LYS A 20 7.29 10.63 8.05
CA LYS A 20 6.95 9.84 9.24
C LYS A 20 5.51 9.38 9.17
N VAL A 21 5.29 8.06 9.24
CA VAL A 21 3.96 7.43 9.15
C VAL A 21 3.78 6.36 10.22
N ASN A 22 2.53 6.07 10.57
CA ASN A 22 2.19 4.91 11.37
C ASN A 22 2.31 3.64 10.51
N ARG A 23 2.84 2.56 11.07
CA ARG A 23 3.22 1.32 10.35
C ARG A 23 2.03 0.47 9.87
N LEU A 24 0.82 0.97 9.97
CA LEU A 24 -0.38 0.37 9.39
C LEU A 24 -1.09 1.43 8.54
N GLY A 25 -0.94 1.31 7.23
CA GLY A 25 -1.54 2.20 6.24
C GLY A 25 -2.91 1.71 5.75
N PHE A 26 -3.44 2.39 4.75
CA PHE A 26 -4.70 2.05 4.10
C PHE A 26 -4.52 2.00 2.57
N GLY A 27 -4.86 0.86 1.95
CA GLY A 27 -4.89 0.68 0.50
C GLY A 27 -6.26 1.06 -0.07
N ALA A 28 -6.32 2.12 -0.87
CA ALA A 28 -7.57 2.67 -1.39
C ALA A 28 -8.09 1.97 -2.67
N MET A 29 -7.47 0.88 -3.11
CA MET A 29 -7.93 0.13 -4.29
C MET A 29 -9.38 -0.38 -4.12
N ARG A 30 -9.77 -0.79 -2.91
CA ARG A 30 -11.09 -1.39 -2.63
C ARG A 30 -12.21 -0.39 -2.36
N VAL A 31 -11.94 0.92 -2.37
CA VAL A 31 -13.01 1.94 -2.32
C VAL A 31 -13.61 2.23 -3.69
N THR A 32 -13.14 1.57 -4.75
CA THR A 32 -13.68 1.65 -6.11
C THR A 32 -14.74 0.58 -6.37
N GLY A 33 -15.37 0.60 -7.53
CA GLY A 33 -16.36 -0.37 -7.95
C GLY A 33 -15.81 -1.79 -8.12
N ARG A 34 -16.71 -2.73 -8.42
CA ARG A 34 -16.37 -4.13 -8.60
C ARG A 34 -15.31 -4.29 -9.70
N GLY A 35 -14.32 -5.16 -9.46
CA GLY A 35 -13.22 -5.36 -10.41
C GLY A 35 -12.23 -4.19 -10.46
N ILE A 36 -12.26 -3.30 -9.46
CA ILE A 36 -11.43 -2.10 -9.42
C ILE A 36 -11.76 -1.20 -10.63
N TRP A 37 -13.06 -1.05 -10.91
CA TRP A 37 -13.57 -0.32 -12.07
C TRP A 37 -14.79 0.52 -11.74
N GLY A 38 -14.76 1.81 -12.13
CA GLY A 38 -15.84 2.75 -11.90
C GLY A 38 -16.07 3.08 -10.43
N ASP A 39 -17.14 3.81 -10.18
CA ASP A 39 -17.58 4.19 -8.84
C ASP A 39 -18.04 2.98 -8.02
N PRO A 40 -17.83 2.99 -6.68
CA PRO A 40 -18.43 2.01 -5.80
C PRO A 40 -19.96 2.13 -5.78
N PRO A 41 -20.68 1.05 -5.48
CA PRO A 41 -22.16 1.09 -5.39
C PRO A 41 -22.67 2.11 -4.37
N ASP A 42 -21.91 2.37 -3.31
CA ASP A 42 -22.18 3.38 -2.29
C ASP A 42 -20.95 4.27 -2.07
N VAL A 43 -20.93 5.37 -2.81
CA VAL A 43 -19.89 6.41 -2.72
C VAL A 43 -19.85 7.03 -1.31
N ALA A 44 -20.99 7.19 -0.65
CA ALA A 44 -21.03 7.75 0.70
C ALA A 44 -20.33 6.81 1.71
N THR A 45 -20.50 5.50 1.58
CA THR A 45 -19.77 4.54 2.40
C THR A 45 -18.27 4.57 2.10
N ALA A 46 -17.85 4.65 0.83
CA ALA A 46 -16.42 4.77 0.48
C ALA A 46 -15.78 6.02 1.12
N VAL A 47 -16.46 7.16 1.09
CA VAL A 47 -16.02 8.40 1.76
C VAL A 47 -15.93 8.19 3.28
N ARG A 48 -16.94 7.57 3.91
CA ARG A 48 -16.90 7.27 5.36
C ARG A 48 -15.73 6.37 5.75
N VAL A 49 -15.40 5.36 4.92
CA VAL A 49 -14.25 4.47 5.16
C VAL A 49 -12.95 5.28 5.18
N LEU A 50 -12.71 6.15 4.19
CA LEU A 50 -11.52 7.00 4.12
C LEU A 50 -11.42 7.95 5.32
N GLN A 51 -12.52 8.62 5.67
CA GLN A 51 -12.57 9.49 6.84
C GLN A 51 -12.35 8.72 8.14
N ARG A 52 -12.93 7.53 8.24
CA ARG A 52 -12.78 6.69 9.43
C ARG A 52 -11.34 6.19 9.58
N ALA A 53 -10.66 5.83 8.50
CA ALA A 53 -9.26 5.42 8.51
C ALA A 53 -8.38 6.50 9.14
N VAL A 54 -8.51 7.76 8.70
CA VAL A 54 -7.77 8.89 9.26
C VAL A 54 -8.09 9.11 10.75
N ARG A 55 -9.37 9.05 11.13
CA ARG A 55 -9.77 9.16 12.56
C ARG A 55 -9.22 8.04 13.43
N LEU A 56 -8.91 6.89 12.85
CA LEU A 56 -8.29 5.75 13.51
C LEU A 56 -6.75 5.78 13.44
N GLY A 57 -6.16 6.94 13.12
CA GLY A 57 -4.72 7.15 13.14
C GLY A 57 -3.97 6.60 11.93
N VAL A 58 -4.66 6.28 10.82
CA VAL A 58 -3.97 6.01 9.55
C VAL A 58 -3.39 7.32 9.03
N THR A 59 -2.07 7.34 8.84
CA THR A 59 -1.34 8.49 8.30
C THR A 59 -0.74 8.22 6.91
N PHE A 60 -0.88 7.00 6.39
CA PHE A 60 -0.40 6.61 5.07
C PHE A 60 -1.54 6.01 4.24
N ILE A 61 -1.86 6.65 3.11
CA ILE A 61 -2.91 6.21 2.18
C ILE A 61 -2.24 5.89 0.84
N ASP A 62 -2.38 4.64 0.39
CA ASP A 62 -1.89 4.17 -0.90
C ASP A 62 -3.02 4.11 -1.92
N THR A 63 -2.80 4.71 -3.08
CA THR A 63 -3.71 4.71 -4.22
C THR A 63 -2.95 4.56 -5.54
N ALA A 64 -3.63 4.70 -6.68
CA ALA A 64 -3.07 4.79 -8.02
C ALA A 64 -4.07 5.45 -8.97
N ASP A 65 -3.56 6.05 -10.05
CA ASP A 65 -4.36 6.58 -11.16
C ASP A 65 -5.23 5.52 -11.83
N SER A 66 -4.72 4.28 -11.88
CA SER A 66 -5.38 3.11 -12.49
C SER A 66 -6.49 2.49 -11.63
N TYR A 67 -6.71 2.98 -10.39
CA TYR A 67 -7.77 2.45 -9.53
C TYR A 67 -9.11 3.12 -9.82
N GLY A 68 -9.96 2.39 -10.55
CA GLY A 68 -11.29 2.79 -10.90
C GLY A 68 -11.56 3.32 -12.33
N PRO A 69 -10.63 3.54 -13.29
CA PRO A 69 -9.49 4.45 -13.21
C PRO A 69 -9.88 5.83 -12.64
N GLU A 70 -8.93 6.48 -11.96
CA GLU A 70 -9.08 7.83 -11.38
C GLU A 70 -10.06 7.95 -10.19
N VAL A 71 -10.99 7.00 -10.03
CA VAL A 71 -12.05 7.04 -9.00
C VAL A 71 -11.46 7.09 -7.60
N SER A 72 -10.43 6.28 -7.31
CA SER A 72 -9.85 6.21 -5.98
C SER A 72 -9.23 7.55 -5.56
N GLU A 73 -8.47 8.21 -6.43
CA GLU A 73 -7.86 9.52 -6.15
C GLU A 73 -8.93 10.61 -5.95
N ASN A 74 -9.97 10.62 -6.78
CA ASN A 74 -11.11 11.54 -6.63
C ASN A 74 -11.84 11.32 -5.31
N LEU A 75 -12.06 10.08 -4.89
CA LEU A 75 -12.71 9.75 -3.61
C LEU A 75 -11.84 10.16 -2.41
N ILE A 76 -10.52 10.00 -2.48
CA ILE A 76 -9.58 10.47 -1.45
C ILE A 76 -9.69 12.00 -1.32
N ALA A 77 -9.64 12.74 -2.42
CA ALA A 77 -9.77 14.19 -2.39
C ALA A 77 -11.14 14.61 -1.85
N ARG A 78 -12.22 13.95 -2.30
CA ARG A 78 -13.58 14.22 -1.80
C ARG A 78 -13.73 13.98 -0.30
N ALA A 79 -13.07 12.95 0.23
CA ALA A 79 -13.20 12.54 1.62
C ALA A 79 -12.35 13.35 2.57
N LEU A 80 -11.14 13.77 2.14
CA LEU A 80 -10.07 14.20 3.02
C LEU A 80 -9.54 15.62 2.75
N TYR A 81 -9.91 16.24 1.63
CA TYR A 81 -9.47 17.61 1.36
C TYR A 81 -10.33 18.63 2.15
N PRO A 82 -9.71 19.63 2.84
CA PRO A 82 -8.27 19.84 2.99
C PRO A 82 -7.61 18.79 3.89
N TYR A 83 -6.44 18.30 3.47
CA TYR A 83 -5.74 17.22 4.16
C TYR A 83 -5.14 17.69 5.48
N LEU A 84 -5.12 16.81 6.49
CA LEU A 84 -4.35 17.04 7.70
C LEU A 84 -2.83 17.00 7.38
N PRO A 85 -2.01 17.76 8.12
CA PRO A 85 -0.58 17.93 7.82
C PRO A 85 0.24 16.63 7.86
N ASP A 86 -0.20 15.64 8.63
CA ASP A 86 0.45 14.34 8.84
C ASP A 86 0.00 13.24 7.87
N ILE A 87 -0.94 13.54 6.97
CA ILE A 87 -1.42 12.58 5.98
C ILE A 87 -0.48 12.54 4.78
N VAL A 88 0.15 11.39 4.60
CA VAL A 88 0.98 11.03 3.45
C VAL A 88 0.12 10.30 2.42
N ILE A 89 0.11 10.79 1.18
CA ILE A 89 -0.56 10.14 0.07
C ILE A 89 0.48 9.59 -0.90
N ALA A 90 0.44 8.27 -1.08
CA ALA A 90 1.19 7.57 -2.10
C ALA A 90 0.28 7.25 -3.28
N THR A 91 0.67 7.66 -4.48
CA THR A 91 0.00 7.24 -5.72
C THR A 91 1.00 6.71 -6.74
N LYS A 92 0.49 6.16 -7.84
CA LYS A 92 1.30 5.43 -8.82
C LYS A 92 0.90 5.82 -10.24
N GLY A 93 1.84 5.66 -11.16
CA GLY A 93 1.61 5.67 -12.60
C GLY A 93 2.40 4.55 -13.27
N GLY A 94 2.03 4.19 -14.48
CA GLY A 94 2.71 3.15 -15.26
C GLY A 94 1.87 1.91 -15.54
N LEU A 95 0.67 1.80 -14.96
CA LEU A 95 -0.35 0.85 -15.38
C LEU A 95 -1.59 1.57 -15.88
N VAL A 96 -2.14 1.12 -16.99
CA VAL A 96 -3.35 1.65 -17.60
C VAL A 96 -4.45 0.59 -17.66
N ARG A 97 -5.69 1.04 -17.62
CA ARG A 97 -6.87 0.18 -17.59
C ARG A 97 -7.74 0.46 -18.83
N PRO A 98 -7.61 -0.34 -19.91
CA PRO A 98 -8.47 -0.18 -21.10
C PRO A 98 -9.90 -0.68 -20.87
N GLY A 99 -10.12 -1.56 -19.89
CA GLY A 99 -11.41 -2.13 -19.54
C GLY A 99 -11.41 -2.79 -18.16
N PRO A 100 -12.60 -3.23 -17.68
CA PRO A 100 -12.72 -3.99 -16.44
C PRO A 100 -11.89 -5.27 -16.48
N GLY A 101 -11.01 -5.46 -15.50
CA GLY A 101 -10.14 -6.65 -15.42
C GLY A 101 -8.82 -6.53 -16.20
N ASP A 102 -8.70 -5.61 -17.14
CA ASP A 102 -7.50 -5.45 -17.95
C ASP A 102 -6.48 -4.53 -17.26
N TRP A 103 -5.22 -4.94 -17.28
CA TRP A 103 -4.09 -4.21 -16.75
C TRP A 103 -2.95 -4.23 -17.77
N ASN A 104 -2.66 -3.08 -18.36
CA ASN A 104 -1.60 -2.93 -19.35
C ASN A 104 -0.49 -2.02 -18.80
N HIS A 105 0.74 -2.28 -19.22
CA HIS A 105 1.88 -1.45 -18.87
C HIS A 105 1.96 -0.25 -19.82
N ASP A 106 2.23 0.92 -19.27
CA ASP A 106 2.67 2.11 -19.99
C ASP A 106 3.57 2.96 -19.09
N ALA A 107 4.83 2.59 -18.99
CA ALA A 107 5.83 3.30 -18.20
C ALA A 107 6.69 4.25 -19.06
N ARG A 108 6.20 4.63 -20.23
CA ARG A 108 6.88 5.64 -21.07
C ARG A 108 6.96 6.97 -20.32
N PRO A 109 8.09 7.71 -20.42
CA PRO A 109 8.28 9.00 -19.75
C PRO A 109 7.13 9.98 -19.95
N ALA A 110 6.65 10.14 -21.18
CA ALA A 110 5.55 11.06 -21.51
C ALA A 110 4.24 10.66 -20.83
N HIS A 111 3.96 9.34 -20.70
CA HIS A 111 2.78 8.85 -19.97
C HIS A 111 2.91 9.10 -18.48
N LEU A 112 4.05 8.75 -17.87
CA LEU A 112 4.30 8.96 -16.44
C LEU A 112 4.15 10.42 -16.03
N ARG A 113 4.65 11.35 -16.85
CA ARG A 113 4.46 12.80 -16.64
C ARG A 113 2.98 13.17 -16.64
N LYS A 114 2.25 12.79 -17.70
CA LYS A 114 0.82 13.08 -17.83
C LYS A 114 0.03 12.49 -16.67
N ALA A 115 0.30 11.25 -16.28
CA ALA A 115 -0.34 10.56 -15.18
C ALA A 115 -0.10 11.27 -13.84
N CYS A 116 1.14 11.67 -13.55
CA CYS A 116 1.52 12.41 -12.35
C CYS A 116 0.79 13.77 -12.27
N GLU A 117 0.80 14.55 -13.35
CA GLU A 117 0.14 15.86 -13.39
C GLU A 117 -1.38 15.74 -13.24
N ALA A 118 -1.99 14.73 -13.82
CA ALA A 118 -3.39 14.42 -13.64
C ALA A 118 -3.71 13.99 -12.19
N SER A 119 -2.83 13.18 -11.57
CA SER A 119 -2.96 12.79 -10.16
C SER A 119 -2.86 13.98 -9.21
N LEU A 120 -1.96 14.93 -9.45
CA LEU A 120 -1.88 16.21 -8.71
C LEU A 120 -3.21 16.95 -8.73
N THR A 121 -3.82 17.04 -9.91
CA THR A 121 -5.12 17.71 -10.11
C THR A 121 -6.23 16.99 -9.35
N ARG A 122 -6.37 15.66 -9.49
CA ARG A 122 -7.41 14.87 -8.83
C ARG A 122 -7.29 14.89 -7.31
N LEU A 123 -6.05 14.75 -6.81
CA LEU A 123 -5.75 14.79 -5.39
C LEU A 123 -5.75 16.21 -4.81
N ARG A 124 -5.84 17.25 -5.63
CA ARG A 124 -5.76 18.68 -5.22
C ARG A 124 -4.49 18.96 -4.39
N ARG A 125 -3.36 18.46 -4.88
CA ARG A 125 -2.05 18.64 -4.26
C ARG A 125 -1.12 19.36 -5.22
N ASP A 126 -0.29 20.27 -4.70
CA ASP A 126 0.79 20.90 -5.47
C ASP A 126 1.99 19.94 -5.61
N ARG A 127 2.12 19.01 -4.68
CA ARG A 127 3.17 18.00 -4.65
C ARG A 127 2.65 16.69 -4.06
N ILE A 128 2.93 15.57 -4.75
CA ILE A 128 2.66 14.20 -4.26
C ILE A 128 3.77 13.80 -3.28
N ASP A 129 3.41 13.27 -2.12
CA ASP A 129 4.37 12.87 -1.08
C ASP A 129 5.24 11.69 -1.51
N LEU A 130 4.61 10.65 -2.09
CA LEU A 130 5.28 9.47 -2.63
C LEU A 130 4.65 9.09 -3.96
N TYR A 131 5.44 9.14 -5.04
CA TYR A 131 5.01 8.69 -6.36
C TYR A 131 5.76 7.42 -6.74
N GLN A 132 5.03 6.37 -7.12
CA GLN A 132 5.61 5.06 -7.36
C GLN A 132 5.48 4.67 -8.84
N LEU A 133 6.54 4.11 -9.42
CA LEU A 133 6.41 3.34 -10.66
C LEU A 133 5.58 2.10 -10.33
N HIS A 134 4.38 1.97 -10.92
CA HIS A 134 3.42 0.92 -10.56
C HIS A 134 3.92 -0.49 -10.93
N ALA A 135 4.61 -0.60 -12.07
CA ALA A 135 5.37 -1.79 -12.49
C ALA A 135 6.36 -1.39 -13.58
N PRO A 136 7.50 -2.08 -13.73
CA PRO A 136 8.34 -2.00 -14.91
C PRO A 136 7.56 -2.37 -16.17
N ASP A 137 7.78 -1.65 -17.27
CA ASP A 137 7.22 -1.97 -18.58
C ASP A 137 8.27 -2.72 -19.40
N PRO A 138 8.03 -3.97 -19.83
CA PRO A 138 9.01 -4.71 -20.62
C PRO A 138 9.41 -4.04 -21.94
N LYS A 139 8.63 -3.05 -22.41
CA LYS A 139 8.87 -2.33 -23.66
C LYS A 139 9.60 -1.01 -23.47
N VAL A 140 9.88 -0.61 -22.24
CA VAL A 140 10.51 0.67 -21.91
C VAL A 140 11.72 0.42 -21.02
N PRO A 141 12.91 0.94 -21.33
CA PRO A 141 14.05 0.86 -20.41
C PRO A 141 13.66 1.40 -19.03
N LEU A 142 13.94 0.65 -17.98
CA LEU A 142 13.60 1.03 -16.61
C LEU A 142 14.21 2.39 -16.23
N GLU A 143 15.42 2.65 -16.74
CA GLU A 143 16.15 3.89 -16.53
C GLU A 143 15.42 5.10 -17.10
N ASP A 144 14.73 4.95 -18.23
CA ASP A 144 13.94 6.03 -18.85
C ASP A 144 12.73 6.38 -17.98
N SER A 145 12.04 5.35 -17.47
CA SER A 145 10.90 5.51 -16.56
C SER A 145 11.33 6.21 -15.26
N ILE A 146 12.38 5.71 -14.61
CA ILE A 146 12.91 6.31 -13.38
C ILE A 146 13.48 7.69 -13.64
N GLY A 147 14.16 7.91 -14.77
CA GLY A 147 14.66 9.22 -15.18
C GLY A 147 13.56 10.27 -15.26
N GLU A 148 12.35 9.89 -15.70
CA GLU A 148 11.21 10.81 -15.68
C GLU A 148 10.72 11.11 -14.25
N LEU A 149 10.69 10.12 -13.37
CA LEU A 149 10.35 10.37 -11.97
C LEU A 149 11.38 11.31 -11.30
N VAL A 150 12.66 11.17 -11.65
CA VAL A 150 13.72 12.10 -11.18
C VAL A 150 13.45 13.53 -11.67
N ARG A 151 13.03 13.72 -12.93
CA ARG A 151 12.65 15.05 -13.45
C ARG A 151 11.45 15.62 -12.71
N LEU A 152 10.39 14.84 -12.52
CA LEU A 152 9.19 15.24 -11.75
C LEU A 152 9.55 15.65 -10.32
N LYS A 153 10.50 14.95 -9.70
CA LYS A 153 11.03 15.30 -8.38
C LYS A 153 11.81 16.61 -8.41
N SER A 154 12.66 16.83 -9.40
CA SER A 154 13.42 18.08 -9.54
C SER A 154 12.52 19.29 -9.83
N GLU A 155 11.37 19.07 -10.48
CA GLU A 155 10.34 20.09 -10.71
C GLU A 155 9.47 20.35 -9.48
N GLY A 156 9.67 19.61 -8.37
CA GLY A 156 8.89 19.75 -7.15
C GLY A 156 7.49 19.12 -7.19
N LYS A 157 7.13 18.39 -8.26
CA LYS A 157 5.83 17.75 -8.43
C LYS A 157 5.67 16.52 -7.54
N ILE A 158 6.76 15.80 -7.25
CA ILE A 158 6.79 14.68 -6.32
C ILE A 158 7.90 14.88 -5.29
N ARG A 159 7.70 14.39 -4.06
CA ARG A 159 8.68 14.52 -3.00
C ARG A 159 9.62 13.33 -2.95
N HIS A 160 9.07 12.12 -2.96
CA HIS A 160 9.82 10.87 -2.92
C HIS A 160 9.40 9.94 -4.06
N ILE A 161 10.35 9.04 -4.41
CA ILE A 161 10.16 8.03 -5.45
C ILE A 161 10.13 6.66 -4.79
N GLY A 162 9.13 5.85 -5.18
CA GLY A 162 9.05 4.44 -4.88
C GLY A 162 8.91 3.62 -6.15
N VAL A 163 8.99 2.30 -6.00
CA VAL A 163 8.79 1.34 -7.09
C VAL A 163 7.90 0.19 -6.64
N SER A 164 7.27 -0.49 -7.60
CA SER A 164 6.38 -1.61 -7.31
C SER A 164 6.60 -2.74 -8.32
N ASN A 165 6.44 -3.98 -7.86
CA ASN A 165 6.59 -5.18 -8.68
C ASN A 165 7.99 -5.29 -9.32
N VAL A 166 9.02 -5.11 -8.52
CA VAL A 166 10.43 -5.16 -8.93
C VAL A 166 11.18 -6.30 -8.26
N SER A 167 12.18 -6.83 -8.97
CA SER A 167 13.21 -7.70 -8.43
C SER A 167 14.31 -6.89 -7.73
N VAL A 168 15.19 -7.57 -6.97
CA VAL A 168 16.38 -6.94 -6.37
C VAL A 168 17.25 -6.27 -7.45
N ALA A 169 17.49 -6.95 -8.58
CA ALA A 169 18.31 -6.41 -9.67
C ALA A 169 17.71 -5.13 -10.28
N GLU A 170 16.40 -5.07 -10.45
CA GLU A 170 15.70 -3.86 -10.91
C GLU A 170 15.74 -2.74 -9.87
N LEU A 171 15.58 -3.07 -8.59
CA LEU A 171 15.69 -2.10 -7.51
C LEU A 171 17.09 -1.48 -7.45
N GLU A 172 18.15 -2.28 -7.58
CA GLU A 172 19.52 -1.79 -7.66
C GLU A 172 19.77 -0.87 -8.86
N ARG A 173 19.13 -1.17 -10.01
CA ARG A 173 19.17 -0.29 -11.17
C ARG A 173 18.52 1.07 -10.88
N CYS A 174 17.36 1.07 -10.20
CA CYS A 174 16.68 2.31 -9.80
C CYS A 174 17.54 3.13 -8.82
N GLU A 175 18.16 2.50 -7.82
CA GLU A 175 18.98 3.17 -6.80
C GLU A 175 20.23 3.83 -7.37
N ARG A 176 20.76 3.35 -8.52
CA ARG A 176 21.86 4.04 -9.21
C ARG A 176 21.48 5.41 -9.77
N LEU A 177 20.19 5.66 -9.95
CA LEU A 177 19.67 6.91 -10.51
C LEU A 177 19.17 7.88 -9.44
N THR A 178 18.55 7.36 -8.37
CA THR A 178 17.94 8.16 -7.32
C THR A 178 17.66 7.31 -6.07
N PRO A 179 17.64 7.90 -4.87
CA PRO A 179 17.15 7.20 -3.68
C PRO A 179 15.71 6.70 -3.87
N ILE A 180 15.49 5.41 -3.64
CA ILE A 180 14.18 4.76 -3.59
C ILE A 180 13.79 4.62 -2.13
N VAL A 181 12.63 5.15 -1.73
CA VAL A 181 12.20 5.15 -0.33
C VAL A 181 11.19 4.08 0.01
N SER A 182 10.57 3.47 -1.01
CA SER A 182 9.62 2.37 -0.83
C SER A 182 9.67 1.38 -1.98
N VAL A 183 9.43 0.10 -1.63
CA VAL A 183 9.12 -0.96 -2.59
C VAL A 183 7.75 -1.52 -2.26
N GLN A 184 6.89 -1.68 -3.27
CA GLN A 184 5.57 -2.29 -3.10
C GLN A 184 5.45 -3.55 -3.94
N ASN A 185 5.64 -4.71 -3.33
CA ASN A 185 5.54 -6.01 -3.99
C ASN A 185 4.45 -6.87 -3.35
N ARG A 186 4.00 -7.88 -4.09
CA ARG A 186 3.09 -8.88 -3.55
C ARG A 186 3.78 -9.66 -2.43
N PHE A 187 3.11 -9.69 -1.26
CA PHE A 187 3.64 -10.40 -0.12
C PHE A 187 2.55 -10.68 0.92
N ASN A 188 2.45 -11.91 1.35
CA ASN A 188 1.57 -12.36 2.43
C ASN A 188 2.02 -13.73 2.93
N LEU A 189 1.31 -14.32 3.87
CA LEU A 189 1.70 -15.60 4.48
C LEU A 189 1.87 -16.76 3.48
N GLU A 190 1.08 -16.79 2.39
CA GLU A 190 1.12 -17.82 1.35
C GLU A 190 1.97 -17.44 0.14
N ASP A 191 2.34 -16.18 0.01
CA ASP A 191 3.07 -15.66 -1.14
C ASP A 191 4.29 -14.89 -0.64
N ARG A 192 5.45 -15.52 -0.75
CA ARG A 192 6.73 -15.04 -0.22
C ARG A 192 7.79 -14.88 -1.32
N ASP A 193 7.38 -14.83 -2.58
CA ASP A 193 8.28 -14.72 -3.73
C ASP A 193 9.16 -13.46 -3.68
N SER A 194 8.77 -12.46 -2.88
CA SER A 194 9.54 -11.23 -2.65
C SER A 194 10.32 -11.23 -1.32
N ASP A 195 10.61 -12.39 -0.71
CA ASP A 195 11.44 -12.45 0.52
C ASP A 195 12.85 -11.89 0.31
N ASP A 196 13.44 -12.09 -0.86
CA ASP A 196 14.76 -11.53 -1.22
C ASP A 196 14.72 -9.99 -1.33
N VAL A 197 13.65 -9.44 -1.91
CA VAL A 197 13.42 -8.00 -2.00
C VAL A 197 13.14 -7.41 -0.61
N LEU A 198 12.38 -8.09 0.24
CA LEU A 198 12.17 -7.69 1.63
C LEU A 198 13.51 -7.63 2.39
N ALA A 199 14.31 -8.69 2.29
CA ALA A 199 15.63 -8.75 2.92
C ALA A 199 16.57 -7.63 2.40
N TYR A 200 16.46 -7.27 1.13
CA TYR A 200 17.19 -6.13 0.58
C TYR A 200 16.71 -4.81 1.20
N CYS A 201 15.39 -4.62 1.30
CA CYS A 201 14.79 -3.43 1.92
C CYS A 201 15.18 -3.28 3.39
N GLU A 202 15.26 -4.39 4.14
CA GLU A 202 15.74 -4.40 5.54
C GLU A 202 17.17 -3.85 5.67
N ARG A 203 18.09 -4.32 4.81
CA ARG A 203 19.49 -3.86 4.82
C ARG A 203 19.65 -2.39 4.47
N LYS A 204 18.74 -1.86 3.65
CA LYS A 204 18.78 -0.49 3.11
C LYS A 204 17.87 0.49 3.83
N ALA A 205 17.09 0.03 4.81
CA ALA A 205 16.05 0.80 5.49
C ALA A 205 15.02 1.42 4.51
N ILE A 206 14.67 0.67 3.44
CA ILE A 206 13.64 1.03 2.46
C ILE A 206 12.30 0.47 2.98
N ALA A 207 11.23 1.26 2.98
CA ALA A 207 9.91 0.79 3.37
C ALA A 207 9.41 -0.29 2.40
N PHE A 208 8.94 -1.44 2.93
CA PHE A 208 8.33 -2.49 2.14
C PHE A 208 6.81 -2.50 2.34
N LEU A 209 6.06 -2.27 1.27
CA LEU A 209 4.60 -2.19 1.25
C LEU A 209 4.04 -3.49 0.66
N PRO A 210 3.59 -4.45 1.48
CA PRO A 210 3.00 -5.68 0.94
C PRO A 210 1.64 -5.38 0.31
N TRP A 211 1.49 -5.56 -1.02
CA TRP A 211 0.17 -5.57 -1.61
C TRP A 211 -0.45 -6.98 -1.54
N ALA A 212 -1.78 -7.07 -1.53
CA ALA A 212 -2.55 -8.27 -1.18
C ALA A 212 -2.16 -8.89 0.20
N PRO A 213 -2.05 -8.07 1.27
CA PRO A 213 -1.60 -8.55 2.58
C PRO A 213 -2.50 -9.63 3.17
N LEU A 214 -3.78 -9.69 2.75
CA LEU A 214 -4.79 -10.67 3.15
C LEU A 214 -5.11 -11.67 2.02
N GLY A 215 -4.17 -11.93 1.11
CA GLY A 215 -4.36 -12.87 0.02
C GLY A 215 -5.59 -12.56 -0.87
N SER A 216 -5.92 -11.28 -1.06
CA SER A 216 -7.13 -10.82 -1.75
C SER A 216 -8.44 -11.31 -1.10
N GLY A 217 -8.45 -11.45 0.22
CA GLY A 217 -9.60 -11.90 1.02
C GLY A 217 -9.59 -13.39 1.35
N ARG A 218 -8.70 -14.19 0.76
CA ARG A 218 -8.61 -15.64 1.04
C ARG A 218 -8.21 -15.96 2.48
N HIS A 219 -7.41 -15.11 3.10
CA HIS A 219 -6.98 -15.28 4.49
C HIS A 219 -8.10 -15.05 5.52
N ALA A 220 -9.24 -14.50 5.11
CA ALA A 220 -10.34 -14.22 6.04
C ALA A 220 -11.01 -15.50 6.58
N SER A 221 -10.93 -16.63 5.85
CA SER A 221 -11.61 -17.89 6.23
C SER A 221 -10.78 -18.82 7.11
N GLY A 222 -9.45 -18.66 7.18
CA GLY A 222 -8.54 -19.58 7.88
C GLY A 222 -8.54 -21.02 7.32
N SER A 223 -9.21 -21.22 6.19
CA SER A 223 -9.33 -22.51 5.51
C SER A 223 -8.44 -22.57 4.27
N GLY A 224 -7.86 -23.72 3.96
CA GLY A 224 -7.02 -23.90 2.78
C GLY A 224 -5.68 -24.55 3.07
N SER A 225 -4.57 -23.88 2.78
CA SER A 225 -3.21 -24.39 2.96
C SER A 225 -2.85 -24.68 4.42
N GLY A 226 -1.73 -25.40 4.64
CA GLY A 226 -1.18 -25.63 5.96
C GLY A 226 -0.90 -24.32 6.70
N ALA A 227 -0.38 -23.31 5.98
CA ALA A 227 -0.10 -21.97 6.53
C ALA A 227 -1.38 -21.27 7.01
N LEU A 228 -2.47 -21.31 6.24
CA LEU A 228 -3.75 -20.71 6.67
C LEU A 228 -4.37 -21.42 7.87
N ARG A 229 -4.24 -22.76 7.95
CA ARG A 229 -4.70 -23.50 9.15
C ARG A 229 -3.84 -23.15 10.38
N ALA A 230 -2.53 -22.95 10.20
CA ALA A 230 -1.67 -22.48 11.30
C ALA A 230 -2.06 -21.06 11.73
N LEU A 231 -2.32 -20.17 10.78
CA LEU A 231 -2.80 -18.81 11.06
C LEU A 231 -4.14 -18.82 11.81
N GLY A 232 -5.07 -19.72 11.45
CA GLY A 232 -6.33 -19.91 12.17
C GLY A 232 -6.10 -20.30 13.63
N ARG A 233 -5.22 -21.27 13.92
CA ARG A 233 -4.89 -21.66 15.31
C ARG A 233 -4.27 -20.51 16.11
N VAL A 234 -3.38 -19.72 15.50
CA VAL A 234 -2.83 -18.52 16.13
C VAL A 234 -3.92 -17.50 16.41
N ALA A 235 -4.81 -17.25 15.46
CA ALA A 235 -5.93 -16.34 15.65
C ALA A 235 -6.82 -16.77 16.82
N ASP A 236 -7.18 -18.07 16.88
CA ASP A 236 -8.00 -18.66 17.96
C ASP A 236 -7.33 -18.50 19.34
N SER A 237 -6.01 -18.76 19.43
CA SER A 237 -5.27 -18.65 20.70
C SER A 237 -5.20 -17.21 21.24
N HIS A 238 -5.28 -16.23 20.37
CA HIS A 238 -5.31 -14.80 20.71
C HIS A 238 -6.73 -14.21 20.80
N GLY A 239 -7.78 -14.97 20.48
CA GLY A 239 -9.16 -14.48 20.44
C GLY A 239 -9.39 -13.39 19.39
N ILE A 240 -8.68 -13.45 18.26
CA ILE A 240 -8.72 -12.45 17.17
C ILE A 240 -9.18 -13.09 15.85
N THR A 241 -9.48 -12.28 14.85
CA THR A 241 -9.78 -12.79 13.51
C THR A 241 -8.52 -13.23 12.76
N VAL A 242 -8.67 -14.15 11.81
CA VAL A 242 -7.57 -14.60 10.95
C VAL A 242 -6.95 -13.43 10.16
N GLY A 243 -7.77 -12.47 9.72
CA GLY A 243 -7.29 -11.26 9.07
C GLY A 243 -6.41 -10.41 9.99
N GLN A 244 -6.77 -10.28 11.27
CA GLN A 244 -5.96 -9.58 12.26
C GLN A 244 -4.63 -10.30 12.51
N ALA A 245 -4.65 -11.62 12.63
CA ALA A 245 -3.43 -12.41 12.77
C ALA A 245 -2.51 -12.27 11.55
N ALA A 246 -3.06 -12.23 10.33
CA ALA A 246 -2.28 -12.03 9.11
C ALA A 246 -1.61 -10.64 9.06
N ILE A 247 -2.31 -9.57 9.46
CA ILE A 247 -1.74 -8.22 9.53
C ILE A 247 -0.67 -8.15 10.63
N ALA A 248 -0.94 -8.73 11.80
CA ALA A 248 0.01 -8.78 12.90
C ALA A 248 1.28 -9.54 12.51
N TRP A 249 1.14 -10.67 11.80
CA TRP A 249 2.29 -11.40 11.26
C TRP A 249 3.16 -10.53 10.34
N LEU A 250 2.55 -9.76 9.43
CA LEU A 250 3.29 -8.83 8.58
C LEU A 250 4.05 -7.79 9.39
N LEU A 251 3.41 -7.20 10.42
CA LEU A 251 4.03 -6.20 11.28
C LEU A 251 5.21 -6.77 12.09
N GLU A 252 5.12 -8.03 12.55
CA GLU A 252 6.21 -8.71 13.29
C GLU A 252 7.30 -9.26 12.36
N ARG A 253 6.97 -9.53 11.08
CA ARG A 253 7.92 -10.10 10.11
C ARG A 253 9.10 -9.18 9.82
N SER A 254 8.89 -7.86 9.83
CA SER A 254 9.98 -6.90 9.56
C SER A 254 9.64 -5.49 10.07
N THR A 255 10.64 -4.76 10.55
CA THR A 255 10.50 -3.37 11.00
C THR A 255 10.30 -2.38 9.85
N VAL A 256 10.69 -2.73 8.63
CA VAL A 256 10.46 -1.91 7.43
C VAL A 256 9.10 -2.18 6.76
N MET A 257 8.33 -3.14 7.29
CA MET A 257 7.03 -3.52 6.77
C MET A 257 5.98 -2.43 7.06
N LEU A 258 5.24 -2.03 6.01
CA LEU A 258 4.12 -1.09 6.07
C LEU A 258 2.91 -1.73 5.37
N PRO A 259 2.14 -2.60 6.04
CA PRO A 259 0.94 -3.21 5.47
C PRO A 259 -0.10 -2.15 5.14
N ILE A 260 -0.76 -2.34 3.98
CA ILE A 260 -1.79 -1.45 3.45
C ILE A 260 -3.10 -2.21 3.18
N PRO A 261 -3.73 -2.85 4.18
CA PRO A 261 -4.97 -3.56 3.97
C PRO A 261 -6.07 -2.61 3.54
N GLY A 262 -6.71 -2.91 2.39
CA GLY A 262 -7.79 -2.12 1.81
C GLY A 262 -9.16 -2.78 1.95
N THR A 263 -10.18 -1.98 2.19
CA THR A 263 -11.57 -2.43 2.28
C THR A 263 -12.56 -1.33 1.88
N GLY A 264 -13.75 -1.71 1.44
CA GLY A 264 -14.90 -0.82 1.26
C GLY A 264 -15.89 -0.80 2.44
N SER A 265 -15.58 -1.50 3.55
CA SER A 265 -16.43 -1.61 4.75
C SER A 265 -15.78 -0.94 5.96
N VAL A 266 -16.55 -0.12 6.68
CA VAL A 266 -16.10 0.50 7.95
C VAL A 266 -15.79 -0.57 9.00
N GLU A 267 -16.61 -1.61 9.08
CA GLU A 267 -16.41 -2.72 10.03
C GLU A 267 -15.08 -3.45 9.75
N HIS A 268 -14.83 -3.84 8.50
CA HIS A 268 -13.56 -4.48 8.13
C HIS A 268 -12.36 -3.55 8.33
N LEU A 269 -12.52 -2.24 8.12
CA LEU A 269 -11.48 -1.27 8.43
C LEU A 269 -11.12 -1.31 9.93
N GLU A 270 -12.13 -1.26 10.80
CA GLU A 270 -11.91 -1.31 12.25
C GLU A 270 -11.26 -2.62 12.69
N GLN A 271 -11.67 -3.76 12.10
CA GLN A 271 -11.01 -5.05 12.31
C GLN A 271 -9.54 -5.02 11.87
N ASN A 272 -9.24 -4.47 10.70
CA ASN A 272 -7.86 -4.34 10.21
C ASN A 272 -7.01 -3.46 11.15
N ILE A 273 -7.55 -2.33 11.60
CA ILE A 273 -6.83 -1.41 12.50
C ILE A 273 -6.61 -2.03 13.89
N ALA A 274 -7.52 -2.88 14.37
CA ALA A 274 -7.34 -3.59 15.63
C ALA A 274 -6.08 -4.48 15.64
N ALA A 275 -5.65 -4.97 14.50
CA ALA A 275 -4.40 -5.73 14.35
C ALA A 275 -3.15 -4.93 14.78
N ALA A 276 -3.19 -3.59 14.76
CA ALA A 276 -2.08 -2.74 15.20
C ALA A 276 -1.64 -3.00 16.66
N SER A 277 -2.57 -3.45 17.50
CA SER A 277 -2.31 -3.74 18.92
C SER A 277 -1.98 -5.20 19.20
N VAL A 278 -2.10 -6.08 18.20
CA VAL A 278 -1.78 -7.51 18.35
C VAL A 278 -0.26 -7.69 18.34
N ARG A 279 0.23 -8.52 19.27
CA ARG A 279 1.63 -8.93 19.34
C ARG A 279 1.70 -10.44 19.27
N LEU A 280 2.38 -10.94 18.25
CA LEU A 280 2.64 -12.36 18.08
C LEU A 280 3.93 -12.74 18.81
N SER A 281 3.89 -13.83 19.55
CA SER A 281 5.08 -14.36 20.23
C SER A 281 6.06 -14.99 19.23
N PRO A 282 7.34 -15.19 19.62
CA PRO A 282 8.29 -15.93 18.79
C PRO A 282 7.79 -17.35 18.42
N GLN A 283 7.00 -17.97 19.32
CA GLN A 283 6.40 -19.29 19.07
C GLN A 283 5.31 -19.21 17.99
N ASP A 284 4.47 -18.16 18.01
CA ASP A 284 3.47 -17.92 16.96
C ASP A 284 4.15 -17.67 15.61
N MET A 285 5.19 -16.83 15.60
CA MET A 285 5.96 -16.54 14.38
C MET A 285 6.63 -17.78 13.80
N HIS A 286 7.15 -18.68 14.66
CA HIS A 286 7.72 -19.96 14.24
C HIS A 286 6.66 -20.89 13.63
N ALA A 287 5.47 -20.93 14.21
CA ALA A 287 4.35 -21.74 13.70
C ALA A 287 3.82 -21.25 12.32
N LEU A 288 4.17 -20.03 11.94
CA LEU A 288 3.78 -19.36 10.69
C LEU A 288 4.93 -19.26 9.65
N GLN A 289 6.02 -20.00 9.87
CA GLN A 289 7.17 -20.07 8.93
C GLN A 289 6.93 -20.95 7.70
#